data_680cd706bacb65f204b6595094c05f72
#
_entry.id   680cd706bacb65f204b6595094c05f72
#
_cell.length_a   1.000
_cell.length_b   1.000
_cell.length_c   1.000
_cell.angle_alpha   90.00
_cell.angle_beta   90.00
_cell.angle_gamma   90.00
#
_symmetry.space_group_name_H-M   'P 1'
#
loop_
_entity.id
_entity.type
_entity.pdbx_description
1 polymer ?
#
loop_
_entity_poly.entity_id
_entity_poly.type
_entity_poly.pdbx_seq_one_letter_code
_entity_poly.pdbx_strand_id
1 'polypeptide(L)'
;MADIQDIINRILADPRVHRNAALASQLFTDEPILRRGSQMAGYLPERCRQMRAFALSPQARSKSSAWIFYQQARMMEDYEDDMPYGGTFDQYFPTYQTMSDRQLRGYFAWRSQVRVGQVRRTSLSFVFVYLYELLCGIGVTPGVEGFRAIERFWQDYRVYDPHIDRYVRLWLRDYAVWHGLDRSLLAPYVDVSFDEALVALANGIASWEGQTAAPALRTPLQLLEGQAPAPRPVTTKETPRKRRAKATPCGDTRPEEEAMDGAFDVLSSYRPHVSRLWHDRPETLRHVCCAVVAQLARHYASHRKTGLMEGLFGSPLAMPYEMFSSSVTWFPERHPDATYEIDEVNRYTCTRGRWYWEGYHGSRSRNHKLGEVIRAVDQRLRAAIDYPHPLTEKDVPKYLAKIIDSEIAARLAWEREQEARRIHVDLTQLAGIRAAASVTREALLVDEEREDSAEEIPSRPPVPAPAPAPTPAPAPTPTPVPTPAPTPASAEAPVFTPDERALLVSLLNGEVAPPSTTSLDVLVDSINDKLFDLLGDTALEFDMSGHPTIIEDYLEDVRGAIRP
;
A
#
# COMPACT_ATOMS: atom_id res chain seq x y z
N MET A 1 -8.24 -79.84 34.14
CA MET A 1 -8.84 -78.92 33.16
C MET A 1 -9.13 -77.63 33.92
N ALA A 2 -8.52 -76.53 33.53
CA ALA A 2 -8.90 -75.28 34.13
C ALA A 2 -10.35 -75.00 33.82
N ASP A 3 -11.14 -74.65 34.83
CA ASP A 3 -12.56 -74.38 34.67
C ASP A 3 -12.74 -73.21 33.70
N ILE A 4 -13.63 -73.39 32.73
CA ILE A 4 -13.92 -72.31 31.76
C ILE A 4 -14.27 -71.00 32.47
N GLN A 5 -14.89 -71.11 33.67
CA GLN A 5 -15.24 -70.00 34.51
C GLN A 5 -14.02 -69.27 35.05
N ASP A 6 -12.92 -69.97 35.38
CA ASP A 6 -11.67 -69.39 35.83
C ASP A 6 -10.95 -68.59 34.68
N ILE A 7 -11.08 -69.09 33.46
CA ILE A 7 -10.55 -68.42 32.29
C ILE A 7 -11.35 -67.11 32.02
N ILE A 8 -12.68 -67.19 32.07
CA ILE A 8 -13.58 -66.04 31.91
C ILE A 8 -13.29 -64.99 33.01
N ASN A 9 -13.15 -65.43 34.27
CA ASN A 9 -12.86 -64.52 35.39
C ASN A 9 -11.48 -63.87 35.27
N ARG A 10 -10.46 -64.54 34.72
CA ARG A 10 -9.15 -63.96 34.41
C ARG A 10 -9.21 -62.92 33.28
N ILE A 11 -9.99 -63.20 32.25
CA ILE A 11 -10.20 -62.29 31.14
C ILE A 11 -10.95 -61.04 31.63
N LEU A 12 -11.98 -61.22 32.45
CA LEU A 12 -12.74 -60.11 33.02
C LEU A 12 -11.93 -59.28 34.04
N ALA A 13 -10.94 -59.90 34.73
CA ALA A 13 -10.07 -59.22 35.66
C ALA A 13 -8.88 -58.47 34.99
N ASP A 14 -8.64 -58.66 33.70
CA ASP A 14 -7.58 -57.97 32.98
C ASP A 14 -7.91 -56.48 32.84
N PRO A 15 -7.05 -55.58 33.34
CA PRO A 15 -7.25 -54.12 33.22
C PRO A 15 -7.37 -53.64 31.74
N ARG A 16 -6.89 -54.44 30.77
CA ARG A 16 -7.01 -54.11 29.34
C ARG A 16 -8.45 -54.33 28.84
N VAL A 17 -9.18 -55.30 29.42
CA VAL A 17 -10.60 -55.53 29.12
C VAL A 17 -11.44 -54.38 29.68
N HIS A 18 -11.13 -53.91 30.90
CA HIS A 18 -11.84 -52.78 31.48
C HIS A 18 -11.57 -51.47 30.74
N ARG A 19 -10.40 -51.26 30.14
CA ARG A 19 -10.11 -50.12 29.31
C ARG A 19 -10.98 -50.08 28.03
N ASN A 20 -11.43 -51.21 27.58
CA ASN A 20 -12.35 -51.35 26.43
C ASN A 20 -13.81 -51.48 26.85
N ALA A 21 -14.12 -51.44 28.14
CA ALA A 21 -15.49 -51.60 28.66
C ALA A 21 -16.43 -50.47 28.16
N ALA A 22 -15.91 -49.29 27.91
CA ALA A 22 -16.66 -48.20 27.30
C ALA A 22 -17.11 -48.54 25.87
N LEU A 23 -16.30 -49.29 25.11
CA LEU A 23 -16.65 -49.77 23.77
C LEU A 23 -17.69 -50.95 23.87
N ALA A 24 -17.51 -51.85 24.83
CA ALA A 24 -18.43 -52.96 25.05
C ALA A 24 -19.81 -52.50 25.56
N SER A 25 -19.86 -51.52 26.47
CA SER A 25 -21.11 -50.94 26.96
C SER A 25 -21.86 -50.13 25.88
N GLN A 26 -21.15 -49.55 24.93
CA GLN A 26 -21.77 -48.86 23.80
C GLN A 26 -22.39 -49.80 22.75
N LEU A 27 -21.90 -51.04 22.65
CA LEU A 27 -22.47 -52.04 21.73
C LEU A 27 -23.89 -52.53 22.11
N PHE A 28 -24.32 -52.27 23.35
CA PHE A 28 -25.62 -52.69 23.90
C PHE A 28 -26.64 -51.56 24.05
N THR A 29 -26.40 -50.39 23.43
CA THR A 29 -27.37 -49.31 23.42
C THR A 29 -28.26 -49.43 22.18
N ASP A 30 -29.44 -48.80 22.19
CA ASP A 30 -30.44 -48.81 21.11
C ASP A 30 -29.99 -48.12 19.80
N GLU A 31 -28.77 -47.60 19.74
CA GLU A 31 -28.22 -47.00 18.54
C GLU A 31 -27.75 -48.06 17.53
N PRO A 32 -28.02 -47.88 16.22
CA PRO A 32 -27.59 -48.79 15.18
C PRO A 32 -26.08 -49.03 15.19
N ILE A 33 -25.63 -50.27 15.17
CA ILE A 33 -24.20 -50.68 15.14
C ILE A 33 -23.47 -50.01 13.97
N LEU A 34 -24.12 -49.88 12.81
CA LEU A 34 -23.57 -49.22 11.63
C LEU A 34 -23.19 -47.72 11.85
N ARG A 35 -24.00 -47.02 12.65
CA ARG A 35 -23.68 -45.61 13.00
C ARG A 35 -22.44 -45.51 13.90
N ARG A 36 -22.23 -46.50 14.77
CA ARG A 36 -21.07 -46.57 15.66
C ARG A 36 -19.83 -47.10 14.97
N GLY A 37 -20.01 -48.04 14.03
CA GLY A 37 -18.92 -48.51 13.18
C GLY A 37 -18.28 -47.38 12.37
N SER A 38 -19.07 -46.42 11.87
CA SER A 38 -18.55 -45.25 11.14
C SER A 38 -17.70 -44.32 12.02
N GLN A 39 -17.88 -44.34 13.35
CA GLN A 39 -17.10 -43.57 14.33
C GLN A 39 -15.84 -44.31 14.81
N MET A 40 -15.63 -45.57 14.42
CA MET A 40 -14.41 -46.30 14.79
C MET A 40 -13.17 -45.73 14.11
N ALA A 41 -12.09 -45.59 14.85
CA ALA A 41 -10.85 -44.95 14.39
C ALA A 41 -10.21 -45.64 13.16
N GLY A 42 -10.45 -46.91 12.94
CA GLY A 42 -9.93 -47.68 11.80
C GLY A 42 -10.91 -47.83 10.63
N TYR A 43 -12.12 -47.27 10.73
CA TYR A 43 -13.10 -47.38 9.66
C TYR A 43 -12.91 -46.27 8.60
N LEU A 44 -12.74 -46.70 7.36
CA LEU A 44 -12.73 -45.75 6.22
C LEU A 44 -14.02 -45.97 5.40
N PRO A 45 -14.89 -44.95 5.27
CA PRO A 45 -16.11 -45.02 4.47
C PRO A 45 -15.85 -45.41 3.02
N GLU A 46 -16.81 -46.09 2.40
CA GLU A 46 -16.67 -46.65 1.04
C GLU A 46 -16.29 -45.56 0.04
N ARG A 47 -16.92 -44.39 0.10
CA ARG A 47 -16.62 -43.26 -0.79
C ARG A 47 -15.17 -42.78 -0.64
N CYS A 48 -14.63 -42.75 0.56
CA CYS A 48 -13.22 -42.42 0.80
C CYS A 48 -12.28 -43.50 0.25
N ARG A 49 -12.64 -44.79 0.34
CA ARG A 49 -11.88 -45.91 -0.26
C ARG A 49 -11.85 -45.80 -1.78
N GLN A 50 -13.00 -45.53 -2.42
CA GLN A 50 -13.11 -45.31 -3.86
C GLN A 50 -12.27 -44.11 -4.32
N MET A 51 -12.33 -43.00 -3.61
CA MET A 51 -11.53 -41.82 -3.86
C MET A 51 -10.02 -42.12 -3.78
N ARG A 52 -9.56 -42.85 -2.77
CA ARG A 52 -8.16 -43.29 -2.69
C ARG A 52 -7.77 -44.25 -3.80
N ALA A 53 -8.62 -45.22 -4.11
CA ALA A 53 -8.40 -46.19 -5.18
C ALA A 53 -8.30 -45.52 -6.56
N PHE A 54 -9.02 -44.42 -6.76
CA PHE A 54 -8.94 -43.64 -8.00
C PHE A 54 -7.51 -43.20 -8.30
N ALA A 55 -6.74 -42.75 -7.31
CA ALA A 55 -5.36 -42.33 -7.52
C ALA A 55 -4.42 -43.44 -8.00
N LEU A 56 -4.77 -44.70 -7.73
CA LEU A 56 -4.03 -45.87 -8.18
C LEU A 56 -4.53 -46.41 -9.54
N SER A 57 -5.58 -45.83 -10.07
CA SER A 57 -6.19 -46.27 -11.34
C SER A 57 -5.24 -46.03 -12.54
N PRO A 58 -5.38 -46.79 -13.63
CA PRO A 58 -4.62 -46.56 -14.85
C PRO A 58 -4.78 -45.13 -15.41
N GLN A 59 -5.95 -44.51 -15.20
CA GLN A 59 -6.25 -43.17 -15.65
C GLN A 59 -5.45 -42.11 -14.90
N ALA A 60 -5.16 -42.32 -13.62
CA ALA A 60 -4.43 -41.37 -12.76
C ALA A 60 -2.90 -41.55 -12.83
N ARG A 61 -2.40 -42.74 -13.24
CA ARG A 61 -0.98 -43.12 -13.15
C ARG A 61 0.00 -42.16 -13.85
N SER A 62 -0.42 -41.51 -14.93
CA SER A 62 0.40 -40.56 -15.71
C SER A 62 0.04 -39.09 -15.49
N LYS A 63 -0.85 -38.82 -14.54
CA LYS A 63 -1.36 -37.47 -14.29
C LYS A 63 -0.63 -36.80 -13.14
N SER A 64 -0.64 -35.45 -13.13
CA SER A 64 -0.07 -34.68 -12.03
C SER A 64 -0.86 -34.87 -10.73
N SER A 65 -0.20 -34.62 -9.60
CA SER A 65 -0.85 -34.65 -8.28
C SER A 65 -2.01 -33.65 -8.21
N ALA A 66 -1.89 -32.49 -8.86
CA ALA A 66 -2.94 -31.48 -8.93
C ALA A 66 -4.19 -31.98 -9.69
N TRP A 67 -4.00 -32.70 -10.81
CA TRP A 67 -5.12 -33.32 -11.53
C TRP A 67 -5.81 -34.40 -10.69
N ILE A 68 -5.02 -35.25 -10.02
CA ILE A 68 -5.55 -36.28 -9.14
C ILE A 68 -6.36 -35.65 -8.00
N PHE A 69 -5.80 -34.64 -7.35
CA PHE A 69 -6.46 -33.88 -6.30
C PHE A 69 -7.80 -33.30 -6.77
N TYR A 70 -7.81 -32.62 -7.92
CA TYR A 70 -9.04 -32.05 -8.49
C TYR A 70 -10.13 -33.11 -8.71
N GLN A 71 -9.78 -34.25 -9.33
CA GLN A 71 -10.77 -35.34 -9.56
C GLN A 71 -11.29 -35.92 -8.25
N GLN A 72 -10.41 -36.09 -7.27
CA GLN A 72 -10.81 -36.58 -5.95
C GLN A 72 -11.68 -35.56 -5.23
N ALA A 73 -11.36 -34.28 -5.33
CA ALA A 73 -12.16 -33.19 -4.75
C ALA A 73 -13.57 -33.15 -5.37
N ARG A 74 -13.69 -33.32 -6.69
CA ARG A 74 -14.99 -33.45 -7.37
C ARG A 74 -15.79 -34.67 -6.88
N MET A 75 -15.13 -35.80 -6.69
CA MET A 75 -15.77 -37.01 -6.13
C MET A 75 -16.29 -36.82 -4.71
N MET A 76 -15.63 -35.94 -3.94
CA MET A 76 -15.90 -35.70 -2.52
C MET A 76 -16.62 -34.38 -2.27
N GLU A 77 -17.10 -33.70 -3.30
CA GLU A 77 -17.63 -32.33 -3.21
C GLU A 77 -18.77 -32.21 -2.19
N ASP A 78 -19.73 -33.11 -2.23
CA ASP A 78 -20.90 -33.18 -1.34
C ASP A 78 -20.69 -34.12 -0.14
N TYR A 79 -19.48 -34.69 0.03
CA TYR A 79 -19.23 -35.65 1.11
C TYR A 79 -19.08 -34.92 2.45
N GLU A 80 -19.73 -35.46 3.47
CA GLU A 80 -19.65 -35.00 4.85
C GLU A 80 -19.20 -36.14 5.77
N ASP A 81 -18.49 -35.83 6.83
CA ASP A 81 -18.10 -36.74 7.90
C ASP A 81 -18.29 -36.08 9.26
N ASP A 82 -18.44 -36.84 10.30
CA ASP A 82 -18.59 -36.37 11.69
C ASP A 82 -17.49 -36.90 12.62
N MET A 83 -16.46 -37.54 12.07
CA MET A 83 -15.37 -38.13 12.84
C MET A 83 -14.47 -37.04 13.46
N PRO A 84 -14.44 -36.87 14.78
CA PRO A 84 -13.59 -35.89 15.41
C PRO A 84 -12.11 -36.26 15.24
N TYR A 85 -11.28 -35.25 14.97
CA TYR A 85 -9.84 -35.37 14.85
C TYR A 85 -9.13 -34.28 15.64
N GLY A 86 -8.35 -34.63 16.63
CA GLY A 86 -7.58 -33.69 17.47
C GLY A 86 -6.06 -33.77 17.26
N GLY A 87 -5.60 -34.46 16.21
CA GLY A 87 -4.18 -34.55 15.88
C GLY A 87 -3.71 -33.46 14.92
N THR A 88 -2.42 -33.48 14.58
CA THR A 88 -1.80 -32.57 13.59
C THR A 88 -1.71 -33.22 12.21
N PHE A 89 -1.63 -32.36 11.19
CA PHE A 89 -1.34 -32.73 9.81
C PHE A 89 -0.45 -31.65 9.19
N ASP A 90 0.79 -32.00 8.92
CA ASP A 90 1.80 -31.06 8.43
C ASP A 90 2.45 -31.61 7.17
N GLN A 91 2.19 -30.98 6.03
CA GLN A 91 2.69 -31.33 4.71
C GLN A 91 2.94 -30.07 3.89
N TYR A 92 3.99 -30.08 3.06
CA TYR A 92 4.36 -28.93 2.25
C TYR A 92 3.35 -28.63 1.11
N PHE A 93 2.92 -29.67 0.37
CA PHE A 93 1.83 -29.61 -0.61
C PHE A 93 0.75 -30.62 -0.22
N PRO A 94 -0.13 -30.26 0.73
CA PRO A 94 -1.11 -31.19 1.27
C PRO A 94 -2.18 -31.55 0.24
N THR A 95 -2.52 -32.83 0.18
CA THR A 95 -3.63 -33.38 -0.63
C THR A 95 -4.30 -34.50 0.14
N TYR A 96 -5.43 -35.01 -0.36
CA TYR A 96 -6.09 -36.18 0.28
C TYR A 96 -5.20 -37.42 0.31
N GLN A 97 -4.25 -37.55 -0.64
CA GLN A 97 -3.35 -38.71 -0.70
C GLN A 97 -2.27 -38.66 0.40
N THR A 98 -1.91 -37.49 0.88
CA THR A 98 -0.90 -37.32 1.94
C THR A 98 -1.48 -37.48 3.35
N MET A 99 -2.81 -37.59 3.48
CA MET A 99 -3.51 -37.81 4.75
C MET A 99 -3.58 -39.29 5.10
N SER A 100 -3.42 -39.64 6.37
CA SER A 100 -3.87 -40.93 6.89
C SER A 100 -5.40 -41.04 6.86
N ASP A 101 -5.97 -42.24 7.06
CA ASP A 101 -7.43 -42.41 7.06
C ASP A 101 -8.14 -41.60 8.13
N ARG A 102 -7.54 -41.50 9.31
CA ARG A 102 -8.06 -40.65 10.41
C ARG A 102 -7.99 -39.17 10.07
N GLN A 103 -6.88 -38.71 9.49
CA GLN A 103 -6.73 -37.32 9.05
C GLN A 103 -7.72 -36.97 7.96
N LEU A 104 -7.92 -37.86 6.99
CA LEU A 104 -8.87 -37.66 5.90
C LEU A 104 -10.31 -37.51 6.42
N ARG A 105 -10.75 -38.37 7.30
CA ARG A 105 -12.07 -38.25 7.92
C ARG A 105 -12.19 -37.02 8.80
N GLY A 106 -11.16 -36.73 9.58
CA GLY A 106 -11.10 -35.53 10.39
C GLY A 106 -11.13 -34.24 9.55
N TYR A 107 -10.48 -34.24 8.40
CA TYR A 107 -10.55 -33.13 7.44
C TYR A 107 -11.99 -32.93 6.95
N PHE A 108 -12.67 -33.96 6.50
CA PHE A 108 -14.05 -33.83 6.02
C PHE A 108 -15.02 -33.43 7.13
N ALA A 109 -14.83 -33.90 8.35
CA ALA A 109 -15.63 -33.47 9.50
C ALA A 109 -15.42 -31.99 9.81
N TRP A 110 -14.17 -31.51 9.77
CA TRP A 110 -13.86 -30.10 9.93
C TRP A 110 -14.41 -29.27 8.76
N ARG A 111 -14.23 -29.72 7.51
CA ARG A 111 -14.74 -29.07 6.30
C ARG A 111 -16.27 -28.91 6.33
N SER A 112 -16.99 -29.95 6.77
CA SER A 112 -18.46 -29.89 6.92
C SER A 112 -18.89 -28.78 7.87
N GLN A 113 -18.15 -28.58 8.98
CA GLN A 113 -18.42 -27.46 9.91
C GLN A 113 -18.09 -26.10 9.31
N VAL A 114 -16.96 -25.99 8.58
CA VAL A 114 -16.59 -24.73 7.89
C VAL A 114 -17.66 -24.32 6.89
N ARG A 115 -18.22 -25.27 6.13
CA ARG A 115 -19.26 -25.00 5.13
C ARG A 115 -20.59 -24.51 5.72
N VAL A 116 -20.86 -24.82 6.98
CA VAL A 116 -21.99 -24.26 7.72
C VAL A 116 -21.62 -23.02 8.56
N GLY A 117 -20.46 -22.42 8.30
CA GLY A 117 -20.01 -21.18 8.93
C GLY A 117 -19.34 -21.35 10.30
N GLN A 118 -18.99 -22.59 10.70
CA GLN A 118 -18.30 -22.87 11.96
C GLN A 118 -16.79 -23.06 11.73
N VAL A 119 -16.10 -21.97 11.49
CA VAL A 119 -14.64 -22.00 11.33
C VAL A 119 -13.97 -22.21 12.69
N ARG A 120 -13.13 -23.25 12.79
CA ARG A 120 -12.38 -23.59 14.01
C ARG A 120 -10.90 -23.79 13.68
N ARG A 121 -10.05 -23.51 14.67
CA ARG A 121 -8.60 -23.75 14.55
C ARG A 121 -8.31 -25.21 14.20
N THR A 122 -7.42 -25.42 13.21
CA THR A 122 -6.93 -26.74 12.78
C THR A 122 -5.49 -26.61 12.27
N SER A 123 -4.89 -27.71 11.80
CA SER A 123 -3.58 -27.67 11.14
C SER A 123 -3.62 -26.89 9.84
N LEU A 124 -2.60 -26.07 9.57
CA LEU A 124 -2.50 -25.27 8.34
C LEU A 124 -2.64 -26.11 7.06
N SER A 125 -2.14 -27.34 7.06
CA SER A 125 -2.28 -28.23 5.89
C SER A 125 -3.74 -28.55 5.57
N PHE A 126 -4.64 -28.65 6.55
CA PHE A 126 -6.09 -28.77 6.29
C PHE A 126 -6.65 -27.50 5.69
N VAL A 127 -6.23 -26.36 6.19
CA VAL A 127 -6.63 -25.03 5.68
C VAL A 127 -6.24 -24.89 4.22
N PHE A 128 -5.00 -25.25 3.86
CA PHE A 128 -4.54 -25.21 2.47
C PHE A 128 -5.31 -26.14 1.55
N VAL A 129 -5.63 -27.37 1.99
CA VAL A 129 -6.46 -28.29 1.18
C VAL A 129 -7.83 -27.67 0.91
N TYR A 130 -8.45 -27.05 1.90
CA TYR A 130 -9.76 -26.40 1.72
C TYR A 130 -9.67 -25.18 0.79
N LEU A 131 -8.62 -24.37 0.91
CA LEU A 131 -8.38 -23.26 -0.02
C LEU A 131 -8.16 -23.78 -1.45
N TYR A 132 -7.45 -24.89 -1.63
CA TYR A 132 -7.28 -25.50 -2.96
C TYR A 132 -8.62 -26.00 -3.54
N GLU A 133 -9.51 -26.55 -2.69
CA GLU A 133 -10.88 -26.89 -3.12
C GLU A 133 -11.60 -25.64 -3.66
N LEU A 134 -11.61 -24.54 -2.90
CA LEU A 134 -12.26 -23.29 -3.30
C LEU A 134 -11.65 -22.70 -4.58
N LEU A 135 -10.31 -22.68 -4.69
CA LEU A 135 -9.61 -22.22 -5.89
C LEU A 135 -9.98 -23.05 -7.13
N CYS A 136 -10.20 -24.35 -6.96
CA CYS A 136 -10.63 -25.25 -8.02
C CYS A 136 -12.16 -25.22 -8.29
N GLY A 137 -12.92 -24.39 -7.60
CA GLY A 137 -14.38 -24.31 -7.73
C GLY A 137 -15.11 -25.53 -7.16
N ILE A 138 -14.58 -26.14 -6.09
CA ILE A 138 -15.21 -27.29 -5.41
C ILE A 138 -16.11 -26.78 -4.29
N GLY A 139 -17.40 -27.08 -4.40
CA GLY A 139 -18.42 -26.66 -3.42
C GLY A 139 -18.78 -25.18 -3.47
N VAL A 140 -18.37 -24.48 -4.53
CA VAL A 140 -18.67 -23.06 -4.75
C VAL A 140 -18.73 -22.78 -6.27
N THR A 141 -19.59 -21.85 -6.68
CA THR A 141 -19.64 -21.40 -8.08
C THR A 141 -18.40 -20.56 -8.39
N PRO A 142 -17.62 -20.91 -9.44
CA PRO A 142 -16.49 -20.09 -9.85
C PRO A 142 -16.90 -18.64 -10.20
N GLY A 143 -15.98 -17.71 -10.03
CA GLY A 143 -16.20 -16.28 -10.27
C GLY A 143 -16.35 -15.50 -8.97
N VAL A 144 -17.23 -14.49 -8.94
CA VAL A 144 -17.39 -13.59 -7.78
C VAL A 144 -17.77 -14.34 -6.49
N GLU A 145 -18.62 -15.37 -6.60
CA GLU A 145 -19.02 -16.17 -5.46
C GLU A 145 -17.82 -16.93 -4.86
N GLY A 146 -17.01 -17.58 -5.70
CA GLY A 146 -15.79 -18.26 -5.27
C GLY A 146 -14.77 -17.30 -4.65
N PHE A 147 -14.58 -16.11 -5.25
CA PHE A 147 -13.75 -15.07 -4.67
C PHE A 147 -14.20 -14.70 -3.24
N ARG A 148 -15.50 -14.45 -3.07
CA ARG A 148 -16.08 -14.10 -1.77
C ARG A 148 -16.03 -15.26 -0.77
N ALA A 149 -16.10 -16.49 -1.23
CA ALA A 149 -15.95 -17.67 -0.35
C ALA A 149 -14.52 -17.79 0.18
N ILE A 150 -13.50 -17.60 -0.68
CA ILE A 150 -12.08 -17.58 -0.29
C ILE A 150 -11.82 -16.42 0.68
N GLU A 151 -12.30 -15.22 0.35
CA GLU A 151 -12.15 -14.02 1.16
C GLU A 151 -12.74 -14.19 2.56
N ARG A 152 -13.99 -14.66 2.65
CA ARG A 152 -14.69 -14.90 3.93
C ARG A 152 -13.96 -15.93 4.78
N PHE A 153 -13.64 -17.07 4.20
CA PHE A 153 -12.93 -18.11 4.92
C PHE A 153 -11.57 -17.60 5.45
N TRP A 154 -10.85 -16.85 4.64
CA TRP A 154 -9.58 -16.24 5.05
C TRP A 154 -9.76 -15.26 6.23
N GLN A 155 -10.75 -14.35 6.16
CA GLN A 155 -11.03 -13.41 7.25
C GLN A 155 -11.39 -14.14 8.54
N ASP A 156 -12.18 -15.20 8.46
CA ASP A 156 -12.59 -16.00 9.60
C ASP A 156 -11.42 -16.81 10.20
N TYR A 157 -10.51 -17.32 9.36
CA TYR A 157 -9.43 -18.20 9.85
C TYR A 157 -8.17 -17.43 10.26
N ARG A 158 -7.86 -16.29 9.68
CA ARG A 158 -6.63 -15.53 9.96
C ARG A 158 -6.45 -15.12 11.43
N VAL A 159 -7.55 -15.05 12.19
CA VAL A 159 -7.52 -14.79 13.64
C VAL A 159 -6.82 -15.91 14.42
N TYR A 160 -6.77 -17.14 13.89
CA TYR A 160 -6.08 -18.28 14.47
C TYR A 160 -4.64 -18.40 14.00
N ASP A 161 -4.36 -18.02 12.74
CA ASP A 161 -3.02 -18.09 12.17
C ASP A 161 -2.88 -17.09 11.01
N PRO A 162 -2.23 -15.94 11.22
CA PRO A 162 -2.04 -14.91 10.20
C PRO A 162 -1.02 -15.29 9.10
N HIS A 163 -0.25 -16.39 9.25
CA HIS A 163 0.70 -16.82 8.21
C HIS A 163 0.04 -17.19 6.89
N ILE A 164 -1.29 -17.48 6.90
CA ILE A 164 -2.03 -17.70 5.66
C ILE A 164 -2.14 -16.45 4.78
N ASP A 165 -2.03 -15.25 5.35
CA ASP A 165 -2.22 -13.97 4.64
C ASP A 165 -1.33 -13.87 3.41
N ARG A 166 -0.06 -14.29 3.52
CA ARG A 166 0.93 -14.27 2.45
C ARG A 166 0.46 -15.00 1.19
N TYR A 167 -0.17 -16.15 1.37
CA TYR A 167 -0.62 -17.00 0.27
C TYR A 167 -1.99 -16.57 -0.25
N VAL A 168 -2.92 -16.33 0.66
CA VAL A 168 -4.31 -16.04 0.28
C VAL A 168 -4.44 -14.71 -0.45
N ARG A 169 -3.69 -13.68 -0.06
CA ARG A 169 -3.64 -12.39 -0.79
C ARG A 169 -3.18 -12.58 -2.24
N LEU A 170 -2.12 -13.39 -2.45
CA LEU A 170 -1.64 -13.73 -3.77
C LEU A 170 -2.70 -14.50 -4.57
N TRP A 171 -3.31 -15.52 -3.98
CA TRP A 171 -4.31 -16.34 -4.64
C TRP A 171 -5.62 -15.60 -4.93
N LEU A 172 -6.04 -14.67 -4.09
CA LEU A 172 -7.19 -13.80 -4.38
C LEU A 172 -6.93 -12.91 -5.60
N ARG A 173 -5.73 -12.33 -5.70
CA ARG A 173 -5.34 -11.57 -6.90
C ARG A 173 -5.36 -12.47 -8.14
N ASP A 174 -4.70 -13.61 -8.07
CA ASP A 174 -4.62 -14.56 -9.19
C ASP A 174 -6.01 -15.07 -9.57
N TYR A 175 -6.90 -15.27 -8.59
CA TYR A 175 -8.29 -15.69 -8.82
C TYR A 175 -9.10 -14.61 -9.55
N ALA A 176 -8.95 -13.36 -9.16
CA ALA A 176 -9.61 -12.25 -9.84
C ALA A 176 -9.12 -12.10 -11.29
N VAL A 177 -7.80 -12.21 -11.50
CA VAL A 177 -7.19 -12.18 -12.84
C VAL A 177 -7.67 -13.36 -13.68
N TRP A 178 -7.64 -14.58 -13.13
CA TRP A 178 -8.06 -15.80 -13.81
C TRP A 178 -9.51 -15.77 -14.26
N HIS A 179 -10.40 -15.25 -13.43
CA HIS A 179 -11.84 -15.21 -13.72
C HIS A 179 -12.29 -13.87 -14.33
N GLY A 180 -11.37 -12.94 -14.64
CA GLY A 180 -11.69 -11.63 -15.21
C GLY A 180 -12.64 -10.80 -14.33
N LEU A 181 -12.49 -10.85 -13.01
CA LEU A 181 -13.36 -10.17 -12.06
C LEU A 181 -13.09 -8.66 -12.03
N ASP A 182 -14.03 -7.89 -11.52
CA ASP A 182 -13.86 -6.45 -11.38
C ASP A 182 -12.66 -6.12 -10.48
N ARG A 183 -11.78 -5.24 -10.96
CA ARG A 183 -10.55 -4.82 -10.26
C ARG A 183 -10.81 -4.16 -8.90
N SER A 184 -12.00 -3.58 -8.70
CA SER A 184 -12.38 -2.99 -7.41
C SER A 184 -12.37 -4.00 -6.27
N LEU A 185 -12.56 -5.30 -6.56
CA LEU A 185 -12.45 -6.37 -5.58
C LEU A 185 -11.02 -6.55 -5.05
N LEU A 186 -10.02 -6.11 -5.81
CA LEU A 186 -8.60 -6.23 -5.45
C LEU A 186 -8.08 -5.06 -4.63
N ALA A 187 -8.77 -3.94 -4.58
CA ALA A 187 -8.32 -2.72 -3.89
C ALA A 187 -7.82 -2.97 -2.44
N PRO A 188 -8.44 -3.86 -1.62
CA PRO A 188 -7.92 -4.15 -0.28
C PRO A 188 -6.69 -5.06 -0.23
N TYR A 189 -6.32 -5.72 -1.33
CA TYR A 189 -5.33 -6.82 -1.36
C TYR A 189 -4.10 -6.52 -2.21
N VAL A 190 -4.15 -5.47 -3.00
CA VAL A 190 -3.04 -5.03 -3.85
C VAL A 190 -2.61 -3.66 -3.34
N ASP A 191 -1.37 -3.57 -2.89
CA ASP A 191 -0.76 -2.27 -2.63
C ASP A 191 -0.29 -1.70 -3.96
N VAL A 192 -1.09 -0.78 -4.50
CA VAL A 192 -0.80 -0.08 -5.77
C VAL A 192 -0.08 1.24 -5.54
N SER A 193 0.12 1.67 -4.29
CA SER A 193 0.66 2.99 -3.95
C SER A 193 2.03 3.25 -4.60
N PHE A 194 2.89 2.23 -4.64
CA PHE A 194 4.20 2.34 -5.28
C PHE A 194 4.09 2.52 -6.81
N ASP A 195 3.19 1.78 -7.45
CA ASP A 195 3.00 1.85 -8.91
C ASP A 195 2.30 3.15 -9.32
N GLU A 196 1.32 3.61 -8.54
CA GLU A 196 0.68 4.93 -8.73
C GLU A 196 1.69 6.07 -8.57
N ALA A 197 2.59 5.97 -7.59
CA ALA A 197 3.66 6.94 -7.41
C ALA A 197 4.65 6.94 -8.59
N LEU A 198 4.98 5.77 -9.16
CA LEU A 198 5.80 5.69 -10.38
C LEU A 198 5.13 6.39 -11.56
N VAL A 199 3.83 6.15 -11.76
CA VAL A 199 3.04 6.79 -12.81
C VAL A 199 2.96 8.30 -12.59
N ALA A 200 2.68 8.74 -11.36
CA ALA A 200 2.61 10.16 -11.00
C ALA A 200 3.94 10.88 -11.26
N LEU A 201 5.06 10.26 -10.87
CA LEU A 201 6.39 10.82 -11.11
C LEU A 201 6.71 10.90 -12.62
N ALA A 202 6.43 9.83 -13.37
CA ALA A 202 6.68 9.79 -14.82
C ALA A 202 5.84 10.83 -15.58
N ASN A 203 4.56 10.94 -15.24
CA ASN A 203 3.64 11.91 -15.85
C ASN A 203 4.03 13.34 -15.49
N GLY A 204 4.41 13.59 -14.24
CA GLY A 204 4.90 14.90 -13.82
C GLY A 204 6.16 15.35 -14.57
N ILE A 205 7.13 14.44 -14.74
CA ILE A 205 8.33 14.69 -15.55
C ILE A 205 7.95 15.00 -17.01
N ALA A 206 7.05 14.23 -17.62
CA ALA A 206 6.62 14.40 -19.00
C ALA A 206 5.85 15.73 -19.19
N SER A 207 4.97 16.09 -18.26
CA SER A 207 4.24 17.36 -18.28
C SER A 207 5.19 18.54 -18.16
N TRP A 208 6.21 18.44 -17.34
CA TRP A 208 7.23 19.49 -17.20
C TRP A 208 8.01 19.74 -18.50
N GLU A 209 8.19 18.70 -19.30
CA GLU A 209 8.85 18.79 -20.60
C GLU A 209 7.90 19.24 -21.74
N GLY A 210 6.62 19.41 -21.47
CA GLY A 210 5.59 19.72 -22.48
C GLY A 210 5.29 18.52 -23.38
N GLN A 211 5.62 17.30 -22.97
CA GLN A 211 5.30 16.07 -23.67
C GLN A 211 4.01 15.46 -23.09
N THR A 212 3.02 15.24 -23.91
CA THR A 212 1.84 14.47 -23.54
C THR A 212 2.09 12.99 -23.80
N ALA A 213 1.84 12.17 -22.80
CA ALA A 213 1.72 10.71 -22.79
C ALA A 213 2.92 9.92 -22.24
N ALA A 214 2.56 9.04 -21.32
CA ALA A 214 3.39 7.91 -20.89
C ALA A 214 3.80 7.06 -22.13
N PRO A 215 5.00 6.47 -22.14
CA PRO A 215 5.37 5.53 -23.18
C PRO A 215 4.37 4.38 -23.19
N ALA A 216 3.72 4.16 -24.34
CA ALA A 216 2.83 3.02 -24.51
C ALA A 216 3.60 1.74 -24.17
N LEU A 217 3.16 1.05 -23.11
CA LEU A 217 3.71 -0.24 -22.72
C LEU A 217 3.47 -1.22 -23.88
N ARG A 218 4.52 -1.91 -24.31
CA ARG A 218 4.38 -2.94 -25.35
C ARG A 218 3.62 -4.10 -24.77
N THR A 219 2.61 -4.57 -25.48
CA THR A 219 1.90 -5.78 -25.04
C THR A 219 2.84 -7.00 -25.10
N PRO A 220 2.68 -7.98 -24.20
CA PRO A 220 3.44 -9.22 -24.24
C PRO A 220 3.38 -9.93 -25.59
N LEU A 221 2.26 -9.80 -26.32
CA LEU A 221 2.08 -10.34 -27.64
C LEU A 221 3.07 -9.72 -28.65
N GLN A 222 3.27 -8.41 -28.60
CA GLN A 222 4.22 -7.69 -29.45
C GLN A 222 5.67 -8.06 -29.16
N LEU A 223 5.98 -8.41 -27.91
CA LEU A 223 7.30 -8.88 -27.50
C LEU A 223 7.56 -10.33 -27.96
N LEU A 224 6.53 -11.18 -27.95
CA LEU A 224 6.63 -12.58 -28.36
C LEU A 224 6.63 -12.77 -29.89
N GLU A 225 5.96 -11.89 -30.62
CA GLU A 225 5.89 -11.95 -32.10
C GLU A 225 7.14 -11.37 -32.78
N GLY A 226 8.07 -10.80 -32.03
CA GLY A 226 9.32 -10.25 -32.57
C GLY A 226 9.09 -9.12 -33.58
N GLN A 227 7.92 -8.48 -33.57
CA GLN A 227 7.63 -7.37 -34.47
C GLN A 227 8.64 -6.26 -34.22
N ALA A 228 9.44 -5.97 -35.22
CA ALA A 228 10.31 -4.80 -35.23
C ALA A 228 9.45 -3.55 -34.96
N PRO A 229 9.95 -2.58 -34.19
CA PRO A 229 9.25 -1.35 -33.94
C PRO A 229 8.82 -0.75 -35.27
N ALA A 230 7.55 -0.32 -35.37
CA ALA A 230 7.05 0.38 -36.52
C ALA A 230 8.07 1.45 -36.94
N PRO A 231 8.37 1.60 -38.26
CA PRO A 231 9.39 2.54 -38.70
C PRO A 231 9.02 3.92 -38.16
N ARG A 232 9.92 4.52 -37.40
CA ARG A 232 9.78 5.91 -36.98
C ARG A 232 9.54 6.74 -38.22
N PRO A 233 8.56 7.67 -38.21
CA PRO A 233 8.41 8.58 -39.34
C PRO A 233 9.75 9.27 -39.55
N VAL A 234 10.28 9.18 -40.74
CA VAL A 234 11.53 9.82 -41.15
C VAL A 234 11.26 11.32 -41.11
N THR A 235 11.57 11.93 -39.99
CA THR A 235 11.66 13.39 -39.94
C THR A 235 12.91 13.78 -40.70
N THR A 236 12.71 14.40 -41.82
CA THR A 236 13.71 15.13 -42.59
C THR A 236 14.60 15.91 -41.65
N LYS A 237 15.90 15.71 -41.79
CA LYS A 237 16.93 16.42 -41.01
C LYS A 237 16.83 17.93 -41.27
N GLU A 238 16.04 18.63 -40.52
CA GLU A 238 16.28 20.04 -40.25
C GLU A 238 17.30 20.13 -39.14
N THR A 239 18.44 20.67 -39.47
CA THR A 239 19.51 21.04 -38.50
C THR A 239 18.89 21.91 -37.40
N PRO A 240 18.93 21.48 -36.13
CA PRO A 240 18.38 22.32 -35.08
C PRO A 240 19.30 23.51 -34.88
N ARG A 241 18.90 24.67 -35.34
CA ARG A 241 19.38 25.94 -34.79
C ARG A 241 19.21 25.87 -33.27
N LYS A 242 20.32 26.01 -32.53
CA LYS A 242 20.32 26.13 -31.08
C LYS A 242 19.33 27.21 -30.63
N ARG A 243 18.07 26.89 -30.52
CA ARG A 243 17.12 27.66 -29.73
C ARG A 243 17.52 27.45 -28.27
N ARG A 244 18.10 28.48 -27.68
CA ARG A 244 18.24 28.58 -26.24
C ARG A 244 16.87 28.25 -25.65
N ALA A 245 16.76 27.10 -24.95
CA ALA A 245 15.52 26.72 -24.30
C ALA A 245 15.10 27.87 -23.41
N LYS A 246 13.96 28.48 -23.72
CA LYS A 246 13.35 29.48 -22.88
C LYS A 246 13.04 28.78 -21.57
N ALA A 247 13.63 29.24 -20.45
CA ALA A 247 13.30 28.78 -19.14
C ALA A 247 11.76 28.76 -19.01
N THR A 248 11.19 27.64 -18.63
CA THR A 248 9.76 27.55 -18.36
C THR A 248 9.43 28.59 -17.29
N PRO A 249 8.41 29.43 -17.45
CA PRO A 249 8.11 30.44 -16.44
C PRO A 249 7.86 29.72 -15.12
N CYS A 250 8.60 30.10 -14.07
CA CYS A 250 8.28 29.74 -12.72
C CYS A 250 6.90 30.35 -12.43
N GLY A 251 5.88 29.55 -12.20
CA GLY A 251 4.49 29.96 -12.04
C GLY A 251 3.89 29.44 -10.74
N ASP A 252 2.61 29.67 -10.57
CA ASP A 252 1.83 29.12 -9.46
C ASP A 252 1.92 27.59 -9.43
N THR A 253 1.70 26.98 -8.27
CA THR A 253 1.72 25.53 -8.03
C THR A 253 0.89 24.81 -9.10
N ARG A 254 1.50 23.86 -9.80
CA ARG A 254 0.84 23.06 -10.83
C ARG A 254 0.25 21.80 -10.18
N PRO A 255 -0.90 21.31 -10.66
CA PRO A 255 -1.47 20.07 -10.12
C PRO A 255 -0.49 18.88 -10.18
N GLU A 256 0.38 18.86 -11.19
CA GLU A 256 1.41 17.82 -11.36
C GLU A 256 2.49 17.89 -10.28
N GLU A 257 2.76 19.06 -9.71
CA GLU A 257 3.74 19.21 -8.61
C GLU A 257 3.27 18.50 -7.35
N GLU A 258 1.97 18.56 -7.04
CA GLU A 258 1.41 17.85 -5.88
C GLU A 258 1.50 16.34 -6.07
N ALA A 259 1.21 15.87 -7.28
CA ALA A 259 1.30 14.43 -7.59
C ALA A 259 2.75 13.93 -7.55
N MET A 260 3.72 14.71 -8.08
CA MET A 260 5.14 14.36 -8.01
C MET A 260 5.66 14.37 -6.57
N ASP A 261 5.23 15.33 -5.78
CA ASP A 261 5.62 15.48 -4.39
C ASP A 261 5.13 14.30 -3.53
N GLY A 262 3.86 13.93 -3.65
CA GLY A 262 3.35 12.70 -3.04
C GLY A 262 4.10 11.43 -3.50
N ALA A 263 4.56 11.41 -4.76
CA ALA A 263 5.36 10.31 -5.26
C ALA A 263 6.76 10.27 -4.63
N PHE A 264 7.36 11.40 -4.27
CA PHE A 264 8.65 11.41 -3.58
C PHE A 264 8.58 10.73 -2.20
N ASP A 265 7.50 10.89 -1.45
CA ASP A 265 7.33 10.26 -0.15
C ASP A 265 7.28 8.73 -0.23
N VAL A 266 6.70 8.20 -1.31
CA VAL A 266 6.60 6.76 -1.52
C VAL A 266 7.89 6.18 -2.12
N LEU A 267 8.47 6.87 -3.11
CA LEU A 267 9.55 6.34 -3.94
C LEU A 267 10.96 6.68 -3.44
N SER A 268 11.11 7.73 -2.66
CA SER A 268 12.41 8.26 -2.22
C SER A 268 12.76 7.79 -0.81
N SER A 269 14.04 7.52 -0.57
CA SER A 269 14.54 7.24 0.79
C SER A 269 14.63 8.50 1.66
N TYR A 270 14.67 9.68 1.05
CA TYR A 270 14.56 10.96 1.75
C TYR A 270 13.21 11.59 1.42
N ARG A 271 12.38 11.80 2.43
CA ARG A 271 11.02 12.33 2.27
C ARG A 271 11.00 13.84 2.52
N PRO A 272 10.57 14.65 1.55
CA PRO A 272 10.50 16.10 1.74
C PRO A 272 9.60 16.50 2.91
N HIS A 273 8.47 15.82 3.11
CA HIS A 273 7.47 16.16 4.12
C HIS A 273 7.93 16.03 5.57
N VAL A 274 8.99 15.25 5.86
CA VAL A 274 9.59 15.17 7.20
C VAL A 274 10.71 16.17 7.44
N SER A 275 10.99 17.01 6.46
CA SER A 275 12.00 18.06 6.56
C SER A 275 11.46 19.29 7.30
N ARG A 276 12.25 19.88 8.22
CA ARG A 276 11.91 21.16 8.87
C ARG A 276 11.68 22.27 7.85
N LEU A 277 12.44 22.29 6.77
CA LEU A 277 12.25 23.28 5.71
C LEU A 277 10.89 23.14 5.02
N TRP A 278 10.35 21.94 4.94
CA TRP A 278 9.01 21.72 4.42
C TRP A 278 7.93 22.41 5.28
N HIS A 279 8.03 22.33 6.60
CA HIS A 279 7.06 22.98 7.48
C HIS A 279 7.04 24.50 7.32
N ASP A 280 8.21 25.11 7.07
CA ASP A 280 8.33 26.54 6.93
C ASP A 280 8.08 27.06 5.50
N ARG A 281 8.49 26.29 4.49
CA ARG A 281 8.41 26.70 3.06
C ARG A 281 8.03 25.53 2.14
N PRO A 282 6.85 24.92 2.31
CA PRO A 282 6.44 23.74 1.55
C PRO A 282 6.41 23.97 0.04
N GLU A 283 5.87 25.11 -0.41
CA GLU A 283 5.75 25.43 -1.83
C GLU A 283 7.10 25.61 -2.52
N THR A 284 8.05 26.24 -1.83
CA THR A 284 9.39 26.47 -2.37
C THR A 284 10.15 25.16 -2.51
N LEU A 285 10.16 24.31 -1.47
CA LEU A 285 10.85 23.03 -1.50
C LEU A 285 10.23 22.09 -2.53
N ARG A 286 8.88 21.95 -2.56
CA ARG A 286 8.13 21.17 -3.55
C ARG A 286 8.52 21.56 -4.96
N HIS A 287 8.38 22.83 -5.29
CA HIS A 287 8.67 23.33 -6.62
C HIS A 287 10.11 23.03 -7.06
N VAL A 288 11.10 23.31 -6.19
CA VAL A 288 12.51 23.08 -6.52
C VAL A 288 12.79 21.58 -6.69
N CYS A 289 12.25 20.70 -5.84
CA CYS A 289 12.39 19.26 -5.99
C CYS A 289 11.83 18.76 -7.34
N CYS A 290 10.60 19.17 -7.69
CA CYS A 290 9.98 18.80 -8.95
C CYS A 290 10.77 19.34 -10.16
N ALA A 291 11.18 20.61 -10.12
CA ALA A 291 11.97 21.24 -11.19
C ALA A 291 13.33 20.53 -11.38
N VAL A 292 14.04 20.24 -10.29
CA VAL A 292 15.35 19.57 -10.35
C VAL A 292 15.19 18.16 -10.91
N VAL A 293 14.20 17.37 -10.47
CA VAL A 293 13.98 16.02 -10.99
C VAL A 293 13.62 16.05 -12.48
N ALA A 294 12.79 17.00 -12.92
CA ALA A 294 12.45 17.17 -14.33
C ALA A 294 13.68 17.59 -15.17
N GLN A 295 14.49 18.53 -14.68
CA GLN A 295 15.73 18.93 -15.35
C GLN A 295 16.77 17.80 -15.38
N LEU A 296 16.83 17.00 -14.31
CA LEU A 296 17.70 15.83 -14.25
C LEU A 296 17.26 14.77 -15.27
N ALA A 297 15.95 14.55 -15.43
CA ALA A 297 15.41 13.66 -16.45
C ALA A 297 15.81 14.13 -17.85
N ARG A 298 15.70 15.41 -18.14
CA ARG A 298 16.15 16.02 -19.40
C ARG A 298 17.65 15.88 -19.62
N HIS A 299 18.45 16.04 -18.56
CA HIS A 299 19.90 15.81 -18.63
C HIS A 299 20.21 14.35 -18.96
N TYR A 300 19.50 13.39 -18.36
CA TYR A 300 19.68 11.96 -18.66
C TYR A 300 19.30 11.64 -20.11
N ALA A 301 18.17 12.16 -20.59
CA ALA A 301 17.72 11.96 -21.97
C ALA A 301 18.69 12.49 -23.02
N SER A 302 19.43 13.56 -22.70
CA SER A 302 20.39 14.17 -23.62
C SER A 302 21.82 13.62 -23.54
N HIS A 303 22.24 13.06 -22.39
CA HIS A 303 23.63 12.68 -22.13
C HIS A 303 23.82 11.19 -21.79
N ARG A 304 22.74 10.44 -21.57
CA ARG A 304 22.81 9.03 -21.19
C ARG A 304 22.00 8.15 -22.14
N LYS A 305 22.32 6.85 -22.17
CA LYS A 305 21.57 5.86 -22.96
C LYS A 305 20.24 5.47 -22.33
N THR A 306 20.18 5.53 -21.00
CA THR A 306 18.98 5.19 -20.21
C THR A 306 18.38 6.45 -19.62
N GLY A 307 17.06 6.57 -19.66
CA GLY A 307 16.32 7.67 -19.05
C GLY A 307 16.43 7.68 -17.52
N LEU A 308 15.98 8.75 -16.86
CA LEU A 308 16.04 8.85 -15.40
C LEU A 308 15.18 7.76 -14.73
N MET A 309 13.92 7.63 -15.11
CA MET A 309 13.01 6.62 -14.55
C MET A 309 13.55 5.20 -14.73
N GLU A 310 14.02 4.88 -15.93
CA GLU A 310 14.63 3.59 -16.22
C GLU A 310 15.92 3.35 -15.40
N GLY A 311 16.71 4.39 -15.17
CA GLY A 311 17.93 4.32 -14.36
C GLY A 311 17.69 4.19 -12.85
N LEU A 312 16.54 4.66 -12.35
CA LEU A 312 16.14 4.58 -10.95
C LEU A 312 15.36 3.31 -10.62
N PHE A 313 14.39 2.96 -11.46
CA PHE A 313 13.40 1.91 -11.15
C PHE A 313 13.43 0.73 -12.12
N GLY A 314 14.22 0.81 -13.19
CA GLY A 314 14.19 -0.16 -14.29
C GLY A 314 13.10 0.14 -15.30
N SER A 315 12.94 -0.76 -16.27
CA SER A 315 11.84 -0.70 -17.25
C SER A 315 10.78 -1.74 -16.92
N PRO A 316 9.50 -1.46 -17.17
CA PRO A 316 8.47 -2.49 -17.09
C PRO A 316 8.76 -3.60 -18.10
N LEU A 317 8.67 -4.84 -17.67
CA LEU A 317 8.95 -6.02 -18.47
C LEU A 317 7.79 -7.01 -18.36
N ALA A 318 7.46 -7.69 -19.46
CA ALA A 318 6.57 -8.83 -19.45
C ALA A 318 7.37 -10.10 -19.12
N MET A 319 7.07 -10.72 -17.99
CA MET A 319 7.72 -11.96 -17.56
C MET A 319 6.71 -13.10 -17.46
N PRO A 320 7.12 -14.37 -17.75
CA PRO A 320 6.27 -15.51 -17.49
C PRO A 320 5.78 -15.51 -16.05
N TYR A 321 4.48 -15.75 -15.87
CA TYR A 321 3.85 -15.74 -14.57
C TYR A 321 3.12 -17.07 -14.31
N GLU A 322 3.34 -17.65 -13.15
CA GLU A 322 2.68 -18.86 -12.70
C GLU A 322 1.50 -18.52 -11.80
N MET A 323 0.27 -18.70 -12.33
CA MET A 323 -0.94 -18.49 -11.56
C MET A 323 -1.06 -19.50 -10.42
N PHE A 324 -1.55 -19.03 -9.27
CA PHE A 324 -1.74 -19.82 -8.07
C PHE A 324 -0.47 -20.52 -7.58
N SER A 325 0.67 -19.84 -7.74
CA SER A 325 1.96 -20.35 -7.27
C SER A 325 1.88 -20.82 -5.82
N SER A 326 2.59 -21.88 -5.48
CA SER A 326 2.57 -22.54 -4.17
C SER A 326 1.22 -23.15 -3.76
N SER A 327 0.34 -23.44 -4.71
CA SER A 327 -0.90 -24.20 -4.49
C SER A 327 -0.95 -25.51 -5.27
N VAL A 328 -1.90 -26.37 -4.91
CA VAL A 328 -2.22 -27.58 -5.68
C VAL A 328 -3.55 -27.33 -6.39
N THR A 329 -3.47 -26.66 -7.54
CA THR A 329 -4.65 -26.31 -8.35
C THR A 329 -4.58 -26.93 -9.74
N TRP A 330 -5.73 -27.29 -10.27
CA TRP A 330 -5.88 -27.77 -11.63
C TRP A 330 -7.22 -27.34 -12.20
N PHE A 331 -7.22 -26.93 -13.47
CA PHE A 331 -8.42 -26.51 -14.18
C PHE A 331 -8.64 -27.42 -15.39
N PRO A 332 -9.90 -27.85 -15.66
CA PRO A 332 -10.21 -28.81 -16.73
C PRO A 332 -9.94 -28.25 -18.12
N GLU A 333 -10.12 -26.96 -18.28
CA GLU A 333 -9.97 -26.28 -19.56
C GLU A 333 -8.75 -25.37 -19.53
N ARG A 334 -8.11 -25.25 -20.69
CA ARG A 334 -7.05 -24.28 -20.87
C ARG A 334 -7.67 -22.89 -20.90
N HIS A 335 -7.09 -21.95 -20.17
CA HIS A 335 -7.59 -20.59 -20.18
C HIS A 335 -7.50 -19.96 -21.58
N PRO A 336 -8.58 -19.34 -22.09
CA PRO A 336 -8.55 -18.62 -23.34
C PRO A 336 -7.58 -17.44 -23.31
N ASP A 337 -7.21 -16.92 -24.46
CA ASP A 337 -6.39 -15.72 -24.54
C ASP A 337 -7.18 -14.54 -23.95
N ALA A 338 -6.55 -13.83 -23.00
CA ALA A 338 -7.18 -12.77 -22.23
C ALA A 338 -6.14 -11.76 -21.75
N THR A 339 -6.60 -10.55 -21.48
CA THR A 339 -5.80 -9.50 -20.85
C THR A 339 -6.57 -8.95 -19.66
N TYR A 340 -5.87 -8.77 -18.55
CA TYR A 340 -6.42 -8.20 -17.32
C TYR A 340 -5.49 -7.09 -16.80
N GLU A 341 -6.03 -5.89 -16.65
CA GLU A 341 -5.30 -4.73 -16.15
C GLU A 341 -5.72 -4.45 -14.70
N ILE A 342 -4.77 -4.55 -13.78
CA ILE A 342 -4.98 -4.15 -12.38
C ILE A 342 -4.93 -2.63 -12.29
N ASP A 343 -3.87 -2.03 -12.86
CA ASP A 343 -3.61 -0.60 -12.91
C ASP A 343 -2.86 -0.24 -14.20
N GLU A 344 -2.40 1.00 -14.33
CA GLU A 344 -1.70 1.49 -15.54
C GLU A 344 -0.35 0.80 -15.79
N VAL A 345 0.23 0.17 -14.75
CA VAL A 345 1.56 -0.45 -14.80
C VAL A 345 1.46 -1.97 -14.81
N ASN A 346 0.50 -2.53 -14.07
CA ASN A 346 0.37 -3.98 -13.87
C ASN A 346 -0.69 -4.57 -14.79
N ARG A 347 -0.22 -5.36 -15.77
CA ARG A 347 -1.06 -6.06 -16.74
C ARG A 347 -0.75 -7.54 -16.76
N TYR A 348 -1.78 -8.36 -16.73
CA TYR A 348 -1.69 -9.80 -16.91
C TYR A 348 -2.24 -10.18 -18.28
N THR A 349 -1.49 -10.99 -19.03
CA THR A 349 -1.90 -11.46 -20.35
C THR A 349 -1.76 -12.96 -20.41
N CYS A 350 -2.85 -13.64 -20.80
CA CYS A 350 -2.84 -15.05 -21.14
C CYS A 350 -2.72 -15.20 -22.66
N THR A 351 -1.69 -15.89 -23.11
CA THR A 351 -1.51 -16.22 -24.53
C THR A 351 -1.28 -17.70 -24.67
N ARG A 352 -2.16 -18.40 -25.40
CA ARG A 352 -2.13 -19.85 -25.58
C ARG A 352 -2.04 -20.60 -24.24
N GLY A 353 -2.79 -20.10 -23.20
CA GLY A 353 -2.85 -20.65 -21.85
C GLY A 353 -1.58 -20.46 -21.02
N ARG A 354 -0.67 -19.60 -21.44
CA ARG A 354 0.48 -19.17 -20.65
C ARG A 354 0.26 -17.75 -20.19
N TRP A 355 0.47 -17.51 -18.90
CA TRP A 355 0.32 -16.19 -18.33
C TRP A 355 1.64 -15.43 -18.29
N TYR A 356 1.55 -14.14 -18.50
CA TYR A 356 2.64 -13.18 -18.39
C TYR A 356 2.15 -12.03 -17.52
N TRP A 357 3.03 -11.55 -16.66
CA TRP A 357 2.81 -10.32 -15.91
C TRP A 357 3.76 -9.24 -16.42
N GLU A 358 3.22 -8.16 -16.91
CA GLU A 358 3.92 -6.94 -17.30
C GLU A 358 3.85 -5.95 -16.14
N GLY A 359 5.02 -5.48 -15.70
CA GLY A 359 5.15 -4.56 -14.56
C GLY A 359 6.61 -4.29 -14.24
N TYR A 360 6.84 -3.53 -13.18
CA TYR A 360 8.19 -3.32 -12.64
C TYR A 360 8.56 -4.49 -11.73
N HIS A 361 9.60 -5.23 -12.12
CA HIS A 361 10.09 -6.41 -11.39
C HIS A 361 11.22 -6.11 -10.40
N GLY A 362 11.57 -4.83 -10.22
CA GLY A 362 12.57 -4.38 -9.26
C GLY A 362 12.10 -4.40 -7.81
N SER A 363 12.97 -3.99 -6.91
CA SER A 363 12.61 -3.79 -5.51
C SER A 363 11.55 -2.68 -5.40
N ARG A 364 10.48 -2.95 -4.66
CA ARG A 364 9.46 -1.96 -4.28
C ARG A 364 9.87 -1.15 -3.05
N SER A 365 11.16 -1.14 -2.71
CA SER A 365 11.71 -0.30 -1.65
C SER A 365 11.99 1.11 -2.15
N ARG A 366 12.04 2.04 -1.21
CA ARG A 366 12.42 3.44 -1.48
C ARG A 366 13.78 3.53 -2.15
N ASN A 367 13.87 4.33 -3.21
CA ASN A 367 15.08 4.47 -4.01
C ASN A 367 16.07 5.42 -3.33
N HIS A 368 17.26 4.90 -3.00
CA HIS A 368 18.31 5.67 -2.33
C HIS A 368 18.88 6.79 -3.21
N LYS A 369 19.05 6.55 -4.53
CA LYS A 369 19.58 7.56 -5.45
C LYS A 369 18.62 8.73 -5.63
N LEU A 370 17.31 8.46 -5.68
CA LEU A 370 16.31 9.52 -5.68
C LEU A 370 16.36 10.30 -4.36
N GLY A 371 16.49 9.60 -3.24
CA GLY A 371 16.65 10.22 -1.92
C GLY A 371 17.88 11.13 -1.83
N GLU A 372 19.01 10.71 -2.39
CA GLU A 372 20.20 11.57 -2.44
C GLU A 372 19.97 12.86 -3.24
N VAL A 373 19.22 12.78 -4.35
CA VAL A 373 18.88 13.97 -5.15
C VAL A 373 18.00 14.92 -4.35
N ILE A 374 16.90 14.41 -3.77
CA ILE A 374 15.95 15.23 -3.00
C ILE A 374 16.64 15.86 -1.77
N ARG A 375 17.41 15.06 -1.04
CA ARG A 375 18.20 15.57 0.09
C ARG A 375 19.20 16.67 -0.30
N ALA A 376 19.85 16.50 -1.45
CA ALA A 376 20.79 17.53 -1.95
C ALA A 376 20.06 18.83 -2.33
N VAL A 377 18.82 18.74 -2.82
CA VAL A 377 17.98 19.92 -3.06
C VAL A 377 17.69 20.64 -1.74
N ASP A 378 17.23 19.92 -0.73
CA ASP A 378 16.92 20.48 0.59
C ASP A 378 18.17 21.15 1.21
N GLN A 379 19.29 20.41 1.26
CA GLN A 379 20.56 20.93 1.79
C GLN A 379 20.98 22.24 1.12
N ARG A 380 20.96 22.31 -0.21
CA ARG A 380 21.39 23.49 -0.96
C ARG A 380 20.40 24.64 -0.89
N LEU A 381 19.10 24.34 -0.82
CA LEU A 381 18.07 25.36 -0.64
C LEU A 381 18.22 26.02 0.74
N ARG A 382 18.44 25.24 1.81
CA ARG A 382 18.73 25.77 3.16
C ARG A 382 19.94 26.70 3.14
N ALA A 383 21.01 26.31 2.48
CA ALA A 383 22.20 27.15 2.35
C ALA A 383 21.93 28.46 1.57
N ALA A 384 21.08 28.40 0.53
CA ALA A 384 20.75 29.56 -0.29
C ALA A 384 19.85 30.62 0.39
N ILE A 385 19.10 30.19 1.43
CA ILE A 385 18.19 31.06 2.20
C ILE A 385 18.68 31.34 3.62
N ASP A 386 19.93 30.93 3.96
CA ASP A 386 20.52 31.04 5.31
C ASP A 386 19.60 30.44 6.39
N TYR A 387 19.07 29.22 6.13
CA TYR A 387 18.16 28.55 7.04
C TYR A 387 18.89 28.13 8.34
N PRO A 388 18.28 28.31 9.53
CA PRO A 388 18.98 28.12 10.82
C PRO A 388 19.39 26.67 11.12
N HIS A 389 18.77 25.68 10.45
CA HIS A 389 19.08 24.26 10.65
C HIS A 389 19.69 23.67 9.36
N PRO A 390 21.01 23.80 9.15
CA PRO A 390 21.67 23.24 7.97
C PRO A 390 21.77 21.72 8.05
N LEU A 391 21.55 21.03 6.94
CA LEU A 391 21.84 19.60 6.82
C LEU A 391 23.35 19.36 6.66
N THR A 392 23.81 18.19 7.11
CA THR A 392 25.19 17.74 6.93
C THR A 392 25.57 17.77 5.46
N GLU A 393 26.71 18.39 5.14
CA GLU A 393 27.17 18.52 3.78
C GLU A 393 27.55 17.15 3.19
N LYS A 394 26.94 16.81 2.05
CA LYS A 394 27.30 15.63 1.25
C LYS A 394 27.69 16.07 -0.15
N ASP A 395 28.78 15.49 -0.66
CA ASP A 395 29.24 15.75 -2.01
C ASP A 395 28.24 15.23 -3.06
N VAL A 396 27.88 16.09 -3.99
CA VAL A 396 27.03 15.77 -5.13
C VAL A 396 27.79 15.95 -6.45
N PRO A 397 27.47 15.19 -7.51
CA PRO A 397 28.08 15.39 -8.82
C PRO A 397 27.93 16.83 -9.31
N LYS A 398 28.98 17.40 -9.91
CA LYS A 398 29.02 18.80 -10.36
C LYS A 398 27.86 19.19 -11.29
N TYR A 399 27.40 18.28 -12.15
CA TYR A 399 26.26 18.54 -13.03
C TYR A 399 24.97 18.66 -12.24
N LEU A 400 24.77 17.81 -11.20
CA LEU A 400 23.59 17.85 -10.34
C LEU A 400 23.60 19.13 -9.49
N ALA A 401 24.74 19.46 -8.88
CA ALA A 401 24.89 20.72 -8.14
C ALA A 401 24.49 21.94 -8.99
N LYS A 402 24.95 22.00 -10.25
CA LYS A 402 24.61 23.09 -11.18
C LYS A 402 23.12 23.15 -11.51
N ILE A 403 22.46 22.00 -11.68
CA ILE A 403 21.02 21.95 -11.92
C ILE A 403 20.28 22.49 -10.69
N ILE A 404 20.62 21.99 -9.49
CA ILE A 404 20.00 22.41 -8.24
C ILE A 404 20.16 23.93 -8.04
N ASP A 405 21.38 24.46 -8.13
CA ASP A 405 21.65 25.88 -7.91
C ASP A 405 20.90 26.79 -8.92
N SER A 406 20.76 26.32 -10.17
CA SER A 406 20.00 27.03 -11.21
C SER A 406 18.52 27.13 -10.89
N GLU A 407 17.90 26.01 -10.45
CA GLU A 407 16.46 25.96 -10.13
C GLU A 407 16.15 26.72 -8.83
N ILE A 408 17.02 26.63 -7.82
CA ILE A 408 16.91 27.44 -6.59
C ILE A 408 16.96 28.94 -6.92
N ALA A 409 17.94 29.36 -7.72
CA ALA A 409 18.08 30.76 -8.09
C ALA A 409 16.86 31.26 -8.87
N ALA A 410 16.32 30.44 -9.78
CA ALA A 410 15.12 30.77 -10.56
C ALA A 410 13.88 30.93 -9.65
N ARG A 411 13.67 29.98 -8.70
CA ARG A 411 12.53 30.04 -7.78
C ARG A 411 12.61 31.24 -6.84
N LEU A 412 13.76 31.50 -6.22
CA LEU A 412 13.94 32.63 -5.31
C LEU A 412 13.83 33.97 -6.04
N ALA A 413 14.28 34.07 -7.30
CA ALA A 413 14.08 35.25 -8.11
C ALA A 413 12.59 35.51 -8.40
N TRP A 414 11.85 34.48 -8.73
CA TRP A 414 10.40 34.56 -8.95
C TRP A 414 9.66 34.98 -7.68
N GLU A 415 9.98 34.36 -6.52
CA GLU A 415 9.37 34.74 -5.24
C GLU A 415 9.58 36.22 -4.90
N ARG A 416 10.82 36.73 -5.06
CA ARG A 416 11.11 38.15 -4.88
C ARG A 416 10.30 39.04 -5.83
N GLU A 417 10.13 38.62 -7.09
CA GLU A 417 9.33 39.37 -8.06
C GLU A 417 7.84 39.37 -7.68
N GLN A 418 7.30 38.24 -7.18
CA GLN A 418 5.92 38.18 -6.69
C GLN A 418 5.72 39.05 -5.45
N GLU A 419 6.69 39.03 -4.53
CA GLU A 419 6.64 39.88 -3.33
C GLU A 419 6.70 41.37 -3.69
N ALA A 420 7.55 41.75 -4.63
CA ALA A 420 7.63 43.13 -5.15
C ALA A 420 6.33 43.55 -5.87
N ARG A 421 5.57 42.61 -6.45
CA ARG A 421 4.27 42.87 -7.09
C ARG A 421 3.11 42.98 -6.10
N ARG A 422 3.28 42.56 -4.84
CA ARG A 422 2.25 42.68 -3.81
C ARG A 422 2.08 44.17 -3.46
N ILE A 423 0.99 44.76 -3.93
CA ILE A 423 0.62 46.14 -3.57
C ILE A 423 0.14 46.11 -2.12
N HIS A 424 0.93 46.68 -1.23
CA HIS A 424 0.51 46.86 0.15
C HIS A 424 -0.38 48.12 0.23
N VAL A 425 -1.68 47.92 0.29
CA VAL A 425 -2.63 49.00 0.49
C VAL A 425 -2.71 49.30 1.98
N ASP A 426 -2.10 50.42 2.39
CA ASP A 426 -2.22 50.91 3.76
C ASP A 426 -3.65 51.45 3.97
N LEU A 427 -4.51 50.62 4.57
CA LEU A 427 -5.90 50.99 4.84
C LEU A 427 -6.03 52.14 5.85
N THR A 428 -5.00 52.42 6.64
CA THR A 428 -5.02 53.52 7.61
C THR A 428 -4.98 54.88 6.92
N GLN A 429 -4.42 54.95 5.72
CA GLN A 429 -4.35 56.17 4.91
C GLN A 429 -5.58 56.37 4.00
N LEU A 430 -6.47 55.38 3.92
CA LEU A 430 -7.63 55.40 3.03
C LEU A 430 -8.57 56.57 3.32
N ALA A 431 -8.70 56.95 4.58
CA ALA A 431 -9.49 58.11 5.00
C ALA A 431 -8.86 59.45 4.50
N GLY A 432 -7.54 59.57 4.59
CA GLY A 432 -6.79 60.73 4.09
C GLY A 432 -6.85 60.87 2.57
N ILE A 433 -6.70 59.73 1.86
CA ILE A 433 -6.80 59.67 0.38
C ILE A 433 -8.22 60.04 -0.08
N ARG A 434 -9.25 59.57 0.60
CA ARG A 434 -10.65 59.94 0.30
C ARG A 434 -10.92 61.41 0.57
N ALA A 435 -10.40 61.98 1.66
CA ALA A 435 -10.50 63.39 1.97
C ALA A 435 -9.79 64.26 0.93
N ALA A 436 -8.55 63.88 0.52
CA ALA A 436 -7.83 64.59 -0.52
C ALA A 436 -8.54 64.49 -1.89
N ALA A 437 -9.11 63.31 -2.24
CA ALA A 437 -9.88 63.13 -3.46
C ALA A 437 -11.17 63.95 -3.47
N SER A 438 -11.86 64.10 -2.32
CA SER A 438 -13.03 64.95 -2.21
C SER A 438 -12.72 66.43 -2.37
N VAL A 439 -11.63 66.89 -1.77
CA VAL A 439 -11.14 68.28 -1.93
C VAL A 439 -10.74 68.55 -3.39
N THR A 440 -10.05 67.60 -4.03
CA THR A 440 -9.66 67.75 -5.44
C THR A 440 -10.90 67.75 -6.35
N ARG A 441 -11.88 66.93 -6.07
CA ARG A 441 -13.17 66.92 -6.81
C ARG A 441 -13.90 68.22 -6.65
N GLU A 442 -13.99 68.76 -5.44
CA GLU A 442 -14.64 70.03 -5.13
C GLU A 442 -13.93 71.17 -5.84
N ALA A 443 -12.58 71.18 -5.89
CA ALA A 443 -11.78 72.16 -6.58
C ALA A 443 -11.89 72.11 -8.12
N LEU A 444 -12.28 70.99 -8.67
CA LEU A 444 -12.43 70.76 -10.12
C LEU A 444 -13.84 70.96 -10.63
N LEU A 445 -14.83 71.07 -9.73
CA LEU A 445 -16.20 71.35 -10.11
C LEU A 445 -16.30 72.83 -10.57
N VAL A 446 -16.75 73.04 -11.77
CA VAL A 446 -17.05 74.39 -12.34
C VAL A 446 -18.38 74.83 -11.75
N ASP A 447 -18.58 76.16 -11.66
CA ASP A 447 -19.75 76.74 -11.01
C ASP A 447 -21.09 76.26 -11.61
N GLU A 448 -21.15 75.94 -12.89
CA GLU A 448 -22.30 75.39 -13.59
C GLU A 448 -22.69 73.94 -13.10
N GLU A 449 -21.71 73.13 -12.74
CA GLU A 449 -21.96 71.77 -12.19
C GLU A 449 -22.35 71.78 -10.68
N ARG A 450 -22.10 72.90 -9.99
CA ARG A 450 -22.51 73.11 -8.59
C ARG A 450 -24.01 73.41 -8.47
N GLU A 451 -24.58 74.11 -9.48
CA GLU A 451 -26.00 74.46 -9.51
C GLU A 451 -26.88 73.23 -9.88
N ASP A 452 -26.44 72.38 -10.77
CA ASP A 452 -27.16 71.14 -11.15
C ASP A 452 -27.20 70.08 -10.04
N SER A 453 -26.31 70.15 -9.07
CA SER A 453 -26.30 69.20 -7.93
C SER A 453 -27.26 69.61 -6.79
N ALA A 454 -27.90 70.80 -6.88
CA ALA A 454 -28.82 71.32 -5.84
C ALA A 454 -30.32 71.16 -6.17
N GLU A 455 -30.66 70.76 -7.40
CA GLU A 455 -32.02 70.48 -7.81
C GLU A 455 -32.18 69.01 -8.24
N GLU A 456 -32.94 68.28 -7.50
CA GLU A 456 -33.69 67.06 -7.71
C GLU A 456 -33.42 65.92 -6.70
N ILE A 457 -34.12 66.03 -5.59
CA ILE A 457 -34.61 64.85 -4.89
C ILE A 457 -36.09 64.75 -5.12
N PRO A 458 -36.60 63.98 -6.09
CA PRO A 458 -37.99 63.62 -6.13
C PRO A 458 -38.25 62.57 -5.02
N SER A 459 -39.15 62.94 -4.11
CA SER A 459 -39.71 62.09 -3.09
C SER A 459 -40.39 60.89 -3.77
N ARG A 460 -39.82 59.71 -3.69
CA ARG A 460 -40.44 58.46 -4.10
C ARG A 460 -41.27 57.93 -2.93
N PRO A 461 -42.55 57.53 -3.14
CA PRO A 461 -43.39 57.00 -2.08
C PRO A 461 -42.82 55.66 -1.52
N PRO A 462 -43.10 55.34 -0.24
CA PRO A 462 -42.55 54.17 0.40
C PRO A 462 -43.05 52.89 -0.24
N VAL A 463 -42.14 52.09 -0.69
CA VAL A 463 -42.42 50.69 -1.12
C VAL A 463 -42.64 49.86 0.13
N PRO A 464 -43.69 49.01 0.21
CA PRO A 464 -43.96 48.20 1.38
C PRO A 464 -42.80 47.23 1.63
N ALA A 465 -42.44 47.08 2.90
CA ALA A 465 -41.38 46.23 3.38
C ALA A 465 -41.60 44.78 2.95
N PRO A 466 -40.58 44.09 2.44
CA PRO A 466 -40.68 42.65 2.23
C PRO A 466 -40.77 41.92 3.57
N ALA A 467 -41.55 40.83 3.58
CA ALA A 467 -41.78 39.96 4.74
C ALA A 467 -40.42 39.48 5.34
N PRO A 468 -40.37 39.24 6.66
CA PRO A 468 -39.14 38.82 7.32
C PRO A 468 -38.68 37.48 6.79
N ALA A 469 -37.41 37.43 6.36
CA ALA A 469 -36.69 36.21 6.03
C ALA A 469 -36.59 35.32 7.29
N PRO A 470 -36.58 33.98 7.12
CA PRO A 470 -36.48 33.07 8.26
C PRO A 470 -35.15 33.32 9.00
N THR A 471 -35.28 33.35 10.32
CA THR A 471 -34.18 33.54 11.28
C THR A 471 -33.02 32.60 10.94
N PRO A 472 -31.80 33.08 10.73
CA PRO A 472 -30.62 32.23 10.62
C PRO A 472 -30.40 31.53 11.95
N ALA A 473 -30.04 30.24 11.86
CA ALA A 473 -29.62 29.44 12.99
C ALA A 473 -28.47 30.13 13.75
N PRO A 474 -28.39 29.96 15.08
CA PRO A 474 -27.37 30.65 15.88
C PRO A 474 -25.96 30.32 15.34
N ALA A 475 -25.19 31.36 15.12
CA ALA A 475 -23.78 31.27 14.77
C ALA A 475 -23.05 30.44 15.83
N PRO A 476 -22.08 29.60 15.42
CA PRO A 476 -21.22 28.91 16.36
C PRO A 476 -20.47 29.95 17.22
N THR A 477 -20.43 29.68 18.51
CA THR A 477 -19.73 30.46 19.53
C THR A 477 -18.30 30.77 19.03
N PRO A 478 -17.79 31.98 19.14
CA PRO A 478 -16.45 32.31 18.74
C PRO A 478 -15.47 31.47 19.54
N THR A 479 -14.64 30.72 18.83
CA THR A 479 -13.46 30.04 19.37
C THR A 479 -12.64 31.07 20.12
N PRO A 480 -12.15 30.79 21.35
CA PRO A 480 -11.34 31.73 22.08
C PRO A 480 -10.09 32.08 21.24
N VAL A 481 -9.83 33.37 21.15
CA VAL A 481 -8.59 33.93 20.58
C VAL A 481 -7.42 33.20 21.25
N PRO A 482 -6.43 32.69 20.50
CA PRO A 482 -5.26 32.08 21.09
C PRO A 482 -4.57 33.15 21.93
N THR A 483 -4.45 32.89 23.21
CA THR A 483 -3.59 33.62 24.15
C THR A 483 -2.18 33.59 23.57
N PRO A 484 -1.42 34.70 23.57
CA PRO A 484 -0.03 34.66 23.12
C PRO A 484 0.71 33.57 23.90
N ALA A 485 1.45 32.76 23.16
CA ALA A 485 2.23 31.66 23.68
C ALA A 485 3.07 32.13 24.88
N PRO A 486 3.12 31.41 25.99
CA PRO A 486 4.05 31.70 27.05
C PRO A 486 5.48 31.58 26.48
N THR A 487 6.31 32.53 26.78
CA THR A 487 7.77 32.47 26.63
C THR A 487 8.26 31.09 27.07
N PRO A 488 9.14 30.39 26.33
CA PRO A 488 9.56 29.05 26.66
C PRO A 488 10.13 29.03 28.09
N ALA A 489 9.36 28.47 29.00
CA ALA A 489 9.90 28.00 30.28
C ALA A 489 10.93 26.92 29.91
N SER A 490 12.11 26.95 30.51
CA SER A 490 13.14 25.93 30.43
C SER A 490 12.48 24.55 30.46
N ALA A 491 12.41 23.89 29.31
CA ALA A 491 11.92 22.52 29.19
C ALA A 491 12.91 21.65 29.99
N GLU A 492 12.45 20.99 31.04
CA GLU A 492 13.24 19.98 31.71
C GLU A 492 13.61 18.90 30.69
N ALA A 493 14.89 18.51 30.68
CA ALA A 493 15.39 17.50 29.75
C ALA A 493 14.53 16.22 29.86
N PRO A 494 14.09 15.62 28.74
CA PRO A 494 13.22 14.44 28.75
C PRO A 494 13.89 13.27 29.46
N VAL A 495 13.18 12.64 30.39
CA VAL A 495 13.68 11.50 31.16
C VAL A 495 13.34 10.21 30.38
N PHE A 496 14.36 9.62 29.77
CA PHE A 496 14.23 8.36 29.06
C PHE A 496 14.41 7.16 30.01
N THR A 497 13.61 6.12 29.81
CA THR A 497 13.80 4.82 30.45
C THR A 497 15.10 4.16 29.96
N PRO A 498 15.65 3.17 30.67
CA PRO A 498 16.86 2.46 30.23
C PRO A 498 16.75 1.86 28.84
N ASP A 499 15.59 1.28 28.50
CA ASP A 499 15.32 0.66 27.18
C ASP A 499 15.22 1.71 26.05
N GLU A 500 14.54 2.83 26.31
CA GLU A 500 14.46 3.96 25.37
C GLU A 500 15.84 4.56 25.12
N ARG A 501 16.63 4.76 26.17
CA ARG A 501 17.99 5.27 26.04
C ARG A 501 18.90 4.31 25.26
N ALA A 502 18.78 3.00 25.52
CA ALA A 502 19.52 1.98 24.78
C ALA A 502 19.17 2.00 23.29
N LEU A 503 17.87 2.10 22.96
CA LEU A 503 17.40 2.21 21.60
C LEU A 503 17.96 3.46 20.93
N LEU A 504 17.84 4.62 21.55
CA LEU A 504 18.32 5.90 20.99
C LEU A 504 19.85 5.89 20.76
N VAL A 505 20.63 5.33 21.69
CA VAL A 505 22.09 5.19 21.54
C VAL A 505 22.44 4.28 20.39
N SER A 506 21.76 3.14 20.22
CA SER A 506 21.99 2.22 19.12
C SER A 506 21.67 2.89 17.76
N LEU A 507 20.54 3.61 17.68
CA LEU A 507 20.16 4.32 16.46
C LEU A 507 21.14 5.44 16.11
N LEU A 508 21.65 6.19 17.10
CA LEU A 508 22.67 7.23 16.88
C LEU A 508 24.00 6.66 16.40
N ASN A 509 24.32 5.42 16.76
CA ASN A 509 25.54 4.72 16.32
C ASN A 509 25.33 3.97 14.99
N GLY A 510 24.13 3.94 14.44
CA GLY A 510 23.79 3.17 13.24
C GLY A 510 23.74 1.65 13.47
N GLU A 511 23.49 1.23 14.72
CA GLU A 511 23.40 -0.17 15.12
C GLU A 511 21.94 -0.65 15.08
N VAL A 512 21.75 -1.97 15.03
CA VAL A 512 20.42 -2.59 15.10
C VAL A 512 19.84 -2.41 16.51
N ALA A 513 18.52 -2.19 16.58
CA ALA A 513 17.80 -2.04 17.83
C ALA A 513 18.12 -3.19 18.81
N PRO A 514 18.48 -2.90 20.07
CA PRO A 514 18.81 -3.93 21.06
C PRO A 514 17.55 -4.73 21.44
N PRO A 515 17.70 -5.99 21.84
CA PRO A 515 16.58 -6.78 22.35
C PRO A 515 15.99 -6.10 23.60
N SER A 516 14.71 -5.80 23.56
CA SER A 516 13.95 -5.20 24.67
C SER A 516 12.78 -6.09 25.06
N THR A 517 12.31 -5.98 26.29
CA THR A 517 11.07 -6.63 26.79
C THR A 517 9.82 -5.91 26.28
N THR A 518 9.95 -4.67 25.85
CA THR A 518 8.88 -3.83 25.31
C THR A 518 8.90 -3.88 23.78
N SER A 519 7.72 -3.86 23.14
CA SER A 519 7.61 -3.79 21.69
C SER A 519 8.30 -2.53 21.15
N LEU A 520 8.98 -2.65 20.01
CA LEU A 520 9.66 -1.52 19.35
C LEU A 520 8.70 -0.37 19.03
N ASP A 521 7.46 -0.68 18.61
CA ASP A 521 6.44 0.33 18.30
C ASP A 521 6.14 1.18 19.54
N VAL A 522 5.94 0.53 20.70
CA VAL A 522 5.65 1.22 21.96
C VAL A 522 6.84 2.06 22.44
N LEU A 523 8.08 1.58 22.22
CA LEU A 523 9.28 2.35 22.57
C LEU A 523 9.42 3.59 21.68
N VAL A 524 9.21 3.45 20.38
CA VAL A 524 9.29 4.57 19.43
C VAL A 524 8.23 5.61 19.72
N ASP A 525 6.98 5.18 19.96
CA ASP A 525 5.89 6.10 20.31
C ASP A 525 6.18 6.85 21.61
N SER A 526 6.64 6.13 22.66
CA SER A 526 6.99 6.76 23.96
C SER A 526 8.17 7.74 23.84
N ILE A 527 9.15 7.45 22.99
CA ILE A 527 10.28 8.36 22.74
C ILE A 527 9.79 9.60 21.99
N ASN A 528 8.96 9.41 20.95
CA ASN A 528 8.40 10.52 20.18
C ASN A 528 7.55 11.44 21.07
N ASP A 529 6.70 10.89 21.93
CA ASP A 529 5.90 11.69 22.87
C ASP A 529 6.79 12.56 23.79
N LYS A 530 7.89 12.01 24.31
CA LYS A 530 8.82 12.74 25.17
C LYS A 530 9.64 13.78 24.42
N LEU A 531 9.98 13.50 23.17
CA LEU A 531 10.72 14.43 22.32
C LEU A 531 9.80 15.51 21.74
N PHE A 532 8.51 15.23 21.58
CA PHE A 532 7.55 16.19 21.06
C PHE A 532 7.47 17.47 21.89
N ASP A 533 7.54 17.36 23.20
CA ASP A 533 7.55 18.51 24.11
C ASP A 533 8.79 19.42 23.89
N LEU A 534 9.89 18.84 23.42
CA LEU A 534 11.15 19.55 23.17
C LEU A 534 11.26 20.06 21.72
N LEU A 535 10.82 19.24 20.75
CA LEU A 535 11.07 19.45 19.32
C LEU A 535 9.85 19.99 18.58
N GLY A 536 8.65 19.78 19.13
CA GLY A 536 7.38 20.13 18.49
C GLY A 536 7.01 19.23 17.32
N ASP A 537 7.75 18.11 17.12
CA ASP A 537 7.55 17.20 15.99
C ASP A 537 8.06 15.78 16.32
N THR A 538 7.76 14.82 15.44
CA THR A 538 8.19 13.43 15.52
C THR A 538 9.66 13.29 15.13
N ALA A 539 10.48 12.71 15.99
CA ALA A 539 11.93 12.54 15.77
C ALA A 539 12.33 11.15 15.25
N LEU A 540 11.53 10.11 15.51
CA LEU A 540 11.78 8.73 15.10
C LEU A 540 10.67 8.23 14.17
N GLU A 541 11.04 7.45 13.16
CA GLU A 541 10.12 6.80 12.23
C GLU A 541 10.56 5.36 11.94
N PHE A 542 9.65 4.54 11.38
CA PHE A 542 10.00 3.22 10.89
C PHE A 542 10.36 3.27 9.41
N ASP A 543 11.44 2.58 9.05
CA ASP A 543 11.79 2.35 7.65
C ASP A 543 10.84 1.32 6.99
N MET A 544 11.01 1.08 5.68
CA MET A 544 10.20 0.10 4.93
C MET A 544 10.39 -1.35 5.40
N SER A 545 11.45 -1.61 6.16
CA SER A 545 11.76 -2.93 6.72
C SER A 545 11.21 -3.08 8.15
N GLY A 546 10.55 -2.03 8.69
CA GLY A 546 10.02 -1.99 10.04
C GLY A 546 11.11 -1.75 11.11
N HIS A 547 12.27 -1.20 10.74
CA HIS A 547 13.30 -0.80 11.70
C HIS A 547 13.13 0.67 12.05
N PRO A 548 13.23 1.04 13.33
CA PRO A 548 13.19 2.44 13.75
C PRO A 548 14.44 3.19 13.28
N THR A 549 14.25 4.42 12.81
CA THR A 549 15.31 5.33 12.36
C THR A 549 15.07 6.72 12.92
N ILE A 550 16.14 7.48 13.18
CA ILE A 550 16.05 8.88 13.57
C ILE A 550 16.00 9.73 12.31
N ILE A 551 15.03 10.64 12.23
CA ILE A 551 14.92 11.60 11.13
C ILE A 551 16.15 12.51 11.17
N GLU A 552 16.82 12.68 10.04
CA GLU A 552 18.13 13.36 9.94
C GLU A 552 18.12 14.79 10.54
N ASP A 553 17.01 15.51 10.39
CA ASP A 553 16.83 16.86 10.90
C ASP A 553 16.85 16.97 12.44
N TYR A 554 16.54 15.90 13.13
CA TYR A 554 16.47 15.85 14.61
C TYR A 554 17.65 15.12 15.25
N LEU A 555 18.63 14.66 14.45
CA LEU A 555 19.75 13.84 14.88
C LEU A 555 20.61 14.54 15.97
N GLU A 556 20.89 15.83 15.80
CA GLU A 556 21.67 16.61 16.76
C GLU A 556 20.85 16.95 18.01
N ASP A 557 19.55 17.20 17.87
CA ASP A 557 18.66 17.48 18.99
C ASP A 557 18.47 16.21 19.86
N VAL A 558 18.25 15.04 19.22
CA VAL A 558 18.19 13.75 19.92
C VAL A 558 19.51 13.45 20.63
N ARG A 559 20.65 13.74 19.98
CA ARG A 559 21.97 13.59 20.59
C ARG A 559 22.16 14.51 21.78
N GLY A 560 21.61 15.73 21.71
CA GLY A 560 21.59 16.70 22.79
C GLY A 560 20.71 16.24 23.96
N ALA A 561 19.53 15.68 23.67
CA ALA A 561 18.57 15.23 24.68
C ALA A 561 19.04 13.99 25.47
N ILE A 562 19.96 13.18 24.93
CA ILE A 562 20.51 11.99 25.60
C ILE A 562 21.74 12.34 26.46
N ARG A 563 22.43 13.44 26.17
CA ARG A 563 23.58 13.86 27.01
C ARG A 563 23.10 14.17 28.41
N PRO A 564 23.80 13.62 29.46
CA PRO A 564 23.42 13.82 30.85
C PRO A 564 23.60 15.26 31.29
#